data_20773d50f3ec4f5ad8d5bebfa3692feb
#
_entry.id   20773d50f3ec4f5ad8d5bebfa3692feb
#
_cell.length_a   1.000
_cell.length_b   1.000
_cell.length_c   1.000
_cell.angle_alpha   90.00
_cell.angle_beta   90.00
_cell.angle_gamma   90.00
#
_symmetry.space_group_name_H-M   'P 1'
#
loop_
_entity.id
_entity.type
_entity.pdbx_description
1 polymer ?
#
loop_
_entity_poly.entity_id
_entity_poly.type
_entity_poly.pdbx_seq_one_letter_code
_entity_poly.pdbx_strand_id
1 'polypeptide(L)'
;DTDTEVKGTLKWADPDCIPTAGTTQAGWVFKPDDSKYYEDLTGTAAITVARATPAVVTVPTVAEREYNPAVALADSDMTGGSVTGADGKSLAGIWSFTGTNIIPTVNSKGYQVVFTPDDADNYNTVTRTITVKVTKATPVIAQKPTAGALTYGQKLSDSTLTGGKAAYQTADGTEITGTFAWKNSSSTPTAADSKKTEYDVTFTPSDKDNYNAVDTKLTITVNKAAQAPNMPQAEMAPAHSTKKVGDITLPDGWNWQEADKD
;
A
#
# COMPACT_ATOMS: atom_id res chain seq x y z
N ASP A 1 68.46 -3.77 -50.78
CA ASP A 1 68.05 -3.63 -49.39
C ASP A 1 68.18 -2.19 -48.98
N THR A 2 67.20 -1.37 -49.24
CA THR A 2 67.13 -0.05 -48.67
C THR A 2 65.87 0.07 -47.89
N ASP A 3 66.01 -0.23 -46.62
CA ASP A 3 65.07 0.14 -45.59
C ASP A 3 65.14 1.68 -45.43
N THR A 4 64.73 2.37 -46.49
CA THR A 4 64.74 3.84 -46.52
C THR A 4 63.43 4.28 -45.91
N GLU A 5 63.47 4.75 -44.69
CA GLU A 5 62.32 5.36 -44.02
C GLU A 5 61.79 6.53 -44.90
N VAL A 6 60.56 6.39 -45.38
CA VAL A 6 59.87 7.43 -46.16
C VAL A 6 59.25 8.43 -45.17
N LYS A 7 59.73 9.67 -45.19
CA LYS A 7 59.16 10.75 -44.40
C LYS A 7 57.83 11.19 -44.96
N GLY A 8 56.90 11.53 -44.08
CA GLY A 8 55.56 11.98 -44.52
C GLY A 8 54.63 12.21 -43.34
N THR A 9 53.39 12.50 -43.63
CA THR A 9 52.32 12.77 -42.64
C THR A 9 51.26 11.69 -42.67
N LEU A 10 51.00 11.04 -41.55
CA LEU A 10 49.91 10.12 -41.33
C LEU A 10 48.71 10.88 -40.78
N LYS A 11 47.52 10.68 -41.39
CA LYS A 11 46.25 11.29 -40.94
C LYS A 11 45.12 10.25 -41.04
N TRP A 12 44.07 10.44 -40.28
CA TRP A 12 42.83 9.74 -40.53
C TRP A 12 42.28 10.12 -41.89
N ALA A 13 41.69 9.16 -42.60
CA ALA A 13 41.13 9.39 -43.94
C ALA A 13 39.93 10.33 -43.88
N ASP A 14 39.12 10.22 -42.84
CA ASP A 14 38.02 11.11 -42.51
C ASP A 14 38.12 11.52 -41.03
N PRO A 15 38.79 12.67 -40.72
CA PRO A 15 38.96 13.11 -39.34
C PRO A 15 37.69 13.61 -38.68
N ASP A 16 36.66 13.93 -39.43
CA ASP A 16 35.36 14.43 -38.93
C ASP A 16 34.31 13.31 -38.79
N CYS A 17 34.65 12.07 -39.16
CA CYS A 17 33.78 10.92 -39.00
C CYS A 17 33.53 10.62 -37.52
N ILE A 18 32.28 10.58 -37.14
CA ILE A 18 31.84 10.07 -35.80
C ILE A 18 31.54 8.59 -35.96
N PRO A 19 32.40 7.69 -35.42
CA PRO A 19 32.18 6.25 -35.62
C PRO A 19 31.02 5.79 -34.73
N THR A 20 30.18 4.89 -35.24
CA THR A 20 29.11 4.22 -34.52
C THR A 20 29.64 3.08 -33.66
N ALA A 21 28.89 2.69 -32.65
CA ALA A 21 29.25 1.54 -31.81
C ALA A 21 29.37 0.27 -32.66
N GLY A 22 30.35 -0.56 -32.34
CA GLY A 22 30.70 -1.74 -33.13
C GLY A 22 31.64 -1.46 -34.30
N THR A 23 31.99 -0.21 -34.59
CA THR A 23 33.03 0.09 -35.58
C THR A 23 34.35 -0.51 -35.11
N THR A 24 34.98 -1.33 -35.95
CA THR A 24 36.21 -2.06 -35.65
C THR A 24 37.44 -1.55 -36.38
N GLN A 25 37.26 -0.73 -37.39
CA GLN A 25 38.36 -0.18 -38.21
C GLN A 25 38.07 1.26 -38.60
N ALA A 26 39.15 2.07 -38.68
CA ALA A 26 39.13 3.41 -39.22
C ALA A 26 40.21 3.54 -40.31
N GLY A 27 39.85 4.21 -41.40
CA GLY A 27 40.77 4.46 -42.53
C GLY A 27 41.81 5.52 -42.20
N TRP A 28 43.01 5.34 -42.71
CA TRP A 28 44.06 6.32 -42.62
C TRP A 28 44.73 6.56 -43.99
N VAL A 29 45.38 7.69 -44.16
CA VAL A 29 46.15 8.09 -45.33
C VAL A 29 47.51 8.56 -44.84
N PHE A 30 48.56 8.01 -45.41
CA PHE A 30 49.93 8.50 -45.27
C PHE A 30 50.28 9.25 -46.53
N LYS A 31 50.67 10.50 -46.39
CA LYS A 31 51.16 11.37 -47.47
C LYS A 31 52.66 11.56 -47.38
N PRO A 32 53.43 11.00 -48.32
CA PRO A 32 54.89 11.23 -48.36
C PRO A 32 55.25 12.69 -48.59
N ASP A 33 56.32 13.17 -47.97
CA ASP A 33 56.84 14.52 -48.19
C ASP A 33 57.31 14.69 -49.63
N ASP A 34 57.86 13.65 -50.23
CA ASP A 34 58.31 13.64 -51.64
C ASP A 34 57.22 12.95 -52.53
N SER A 35 56.13 13.65 -52.79
CA SER A 35 55.01 13.20 -53.62
C SER A 35 55.37 13.03 -55.10
N LYS A 36 56.58 13.45 -55.51
CA LYS A 36 57.04 13.24 -56.90
C LYS A 36 57.47 11.80 -57.17
N TYR A 37 57.98 11.12 -56.13
CA TYR A 37 58.51 9.76 -56.24
C TYR A 37 57.72 8.71 -55.48
N TYR A 38 56.84 9.11 -54.57
CA TYR A 38 56.02 8.21 -53.76
C TYR A 38 54.56 8.59 -53.84
N GLU A 39 53.71 7.57 -53.99
CA GLU A 39 52.27 7.73 -53.97
C GLU A 39 51.75 7.75 -52.53
N ASP A 40 50.54 8.32 -52.33
CA ASP A 40 49.84 8.24 -51.05
C ASP A 40 49.52 6.78 -50.72
N LEU A 41 49.76 6.38 -49.48
CA LEU A 41 49.43 5.06 -48.98
C LEU A 41 48.22 5.14 -48.07
N THR A 42 47.24 4.24 -48.27
CA THR A 42 46.01 4.15 -47.47
C THR A 42 45.94 2.81 -46.76
N GLY A 43 45.29 2.78 -45.65
CA GLY A 43 45.06 1.55 -44.88
C GLY A 43 43.98 1.74 -43.81
N THR A 44 43.82 0.71 -42.99
CA THR A 44 42.92 0.78 -41.85
C THR A 44 43.67 0.49 -40.55
N ALA A 45 43.23 1.12 -39.48
CA ALA A 45 43.68 0.84 -38.13
C ALA A 45 42.53 0.25 -37.29
N ALA A 46 42.82 -0.72 -36.44
CA ALA A 46 41.82 -1.29 -35.55
C ALA A 46 41.42 -0.24 -34.50
N ILE A 47 40.13 -0.06 -34.34
CA ILE A 47 39.49 0.76 -33.29
C ILE A 47 38.44 -0.04 -32.58
N THR A 48 38.08 0.35 -31.37
CA THR A 48 36.98 -0.21 -30.63
C THR A 48 36.04 0.91 -30.21
N VAL A 49 34.80 0.87 -30.69
CA VAL A 49 33.77 1.85 -30.32
C VAL A 49 32.67 1.10 -29.55
N ALA A 50 32.58 1.41 -28.27
CA ALA A 50 31.53 0.84 -27.40
C ALA A 50 30.27 1.73 -27.41
N ARG A 51 29.14 1.16 -27.04
CA ARG A 51 27.90 1.92 -26.82
C ARG A 51 28.12 2.93 -25.70
N ALA A 52 27.63 4.14 -25.89
CA ALA A 52 27.66 5.18 -24.89
C ALA A 52 26.58 4.94 -23.84
N THR A 53 26.82 5.34 -22.62
CA THR A 53 25.79 5.32 -21.56
C THR A 53 25.15 6.71 -21.50
N PRO A 54 23.82 6.80 -21.68
CA PRO A 54 23.10 8.06 -21.62
C PRO A 54 23.16 8.71 -20.23
N ALA A 55 23.11 10.04 -20.17
CA ALA A 55 23.01 10.80 -18.93
C ALA A 55 21.55 11.16 -18.66
N VAL A 56 21.01 10.70 -17.52
CA VAL A 56 19.66 11.07 -17.09
C VAL A 56 19.72 12.44 -16.41
N VAL A 57 19.05 13.42 -17.02
CA VAL A 57 18.95 14.80 -16.49
C VAL A 57 17.81 14.88 -15.48
N THR A 58 16.63 14.34 -15.83
CA THR A 58 15.51 14.21 -14.93
C THR A 58 14.87 12.81 -15.07
N VAL A 59 14.43 12.25 -13.97
CA VAL A 59 13.63 11.00 -13.99
C VAL A 59 12.15 11.31 -14.26
N PRO A 60 11.37 10.38 -14.83
CA PRO A 60 9.94 10.54 -14.95
C PRO A 60 9.27 10.54 -13.57
N THR A 61 8.05 11.08 -13.51
CA THR A 61 7.22 11.13 -12.32
C THR A 61 5.89 10.44 -12.55
N VAL A 62 5.29 9.92 -11.48
CA VAL A 62 3.93 9.37 -11.48
C VAL A 62 3.09 10.18 -10.52
N ALA A 63 1.85 10.49 -10.89
CA ALA A 63 0.93 11.23 -10.06
C ALA A 63 0.61 10.50 -8.76
N GLU A 64 0.38 11.28 -7.68
CA GLU A 64 -0.10 10.74 -6.41
C GLU A 64 -1.43 10.00 -6.60
N ARG A 65 -1.59 8.87 -5.88
CA ARG A 65 -2.80 8.03 -5.95
C ARG A 65 -3.14 7.42 -4.60
N GLU A 66 -4.41 7.09 -4.41
CA GLU A 66 -4.84 6.24 -3.31
C GLU A 66 -4.49 4.78 -3.61
N TYR A 67 -4.17 4.02 -2.57
CA TYR A 67 -3.92 2.58 -2.70
C TYR A 67 -5.10 1.87 -3.34
N ASN A 68 -4.83 1.10 -4.39
CA ASN A 68 -5.81 0.27 -5.07
C ASN A 68 -5.19 -1.09 -5.42
N PRO A 69 -5.62 -2.18 -4.76
CA PRO A 69 -5.04 -3.51 -5.00
C PRO A 69 -5.35 -4.10 -6.37
N ALA A 70 -6.30 -3.51 -7.11
CA ALA A 70 -6.70 -3.98 -8.44
C ALA A 70 -6.01 -3.21 -9.59
N VAL A 71 -5.23 -2.16 -9.29
CA VAL A 71 -4.65 -1.29 -10.32
C VAL A 71 -3.13 -1.27 -10.20
N ALA A 72 -2.46 -1.92 -11.13
CA ALA A 72 -1.01 -1.87 -11.27
C ALA A 72 -0.55 -0.55 -11.92
N LEU A 73 0.72 -0.22 -11.72
CA LEU A 73 1.39 0.83 -12.47
C LEU A 73 1.51 0.45 -13.95
N ALA A 74 1.24 1.40 -14.82
CA ALA A 74 1.42 1.30 -16.25
C ALA A 74 2.48 2.31 -16.73
N ASP A 75 3.19 2.00 -17.82
CA ASP A 75 4.17 2.93 -18.40
C ASP A 75 3.53 4.28 -18.76
N SER A 76 2.25 4.27 -19.15
CA SER A 76 1.46 5.48 -19.43
C SER A 76 1.19 6.37 -18.21
N ASP A 77 1.42 5.87 -16.98
CA ASP A 77 1.29 6.67 -15.76
C ASP A 77 2.50 7.63 -15.59
N MET A 78 3.59 7.35 -16.27
CA MET A 78 4.81 8.15 -16.21
C MET A 78 4.70 9.42 -17.07
N THR A 79 5.16 10.53 -16.51
CA THR A 79 5.21 11.82 -17.20
C THR A 79 6.60 12.46 -17.03
N GLY A 80 7.04 13.17 -18.06
CA GLY A 80 8.34 13.83 -18.05
C GLY A 80 9.49 12.82 -18.16
N GLY A 81 10.63 13.22 -17.57
CA GLY A 81 11.90 12.52 -17.75
C GLY A 81 12.66 13.02 -18.95
N SER A 82 13.93 13.35 -18.78
CA SER A 82 14.81 13.81 -19.85
C SER A 82 16.18 13.16 -19.76
N VAL A 83 16.71 12.83 -20.93
CA VAL A 83 17.97 12.10 -21.08
C VAL A 83 18.79 12.78 -22.17
N THR A 84 20.11 12.84 -21.99
CA THR A 84 21.03 13.35 -22.99
C THR A 84 21.99 12.26 -23.46
N GLY A 85 22.37 12.35 -24.73
CA GLY A 85 23.38 11.52 -25.35
C GLY A 85 24.80 11.96 -24.97
N ALA A 86 25.79 11.28 -25.55
CA ALA A 86 27.23 11.59 -25.36
C ALA A 86 27.60 12.96 -25.88
N ASP A 87 26.86 13.51 -26.82
CA ASP A 87 27.02 14.86 -27.39
C ASP A 87 26.35 15.96 -26.55
N GLY A 88 25.74 15.61 -25.41
CA GLY A 88 25.03 16.54 -24.54
C GLY A 88 23.65 16.99 -25.06
N LYS A 89 23.21 16.49 -26.21
CA LYS A 89 21.91 16.82 -26.77
C LYS A 89 20.83 15.86 -26.22
N SER A 90 19.56 16.29 -26.33
CA SER A 90 18.43 15.43 -25.97
C SER A 90 18.45 14.12 -26.74
N LEU A 91 18.35 13.01 -26.03
CA LEU A 91 18.29 11.66 -26.59
C LEU A 91 16.84 11.17 -26.53
N ALA A 92 16.30 10.81 -27.69
CA ALA A 92 14.96 10.23 -27.81
C ALA A 92 14.95 8.78 -27.32
N GLY A 93 13.81 8.35 -26.75
CA GLY A 93 13.59 7.01 -26.23
C GLY A 93 12.38 6.95 -25.32
N ILE A 94 12.14 5.80 -24.72
CA ILE A 94 10.97 5.55 -23.87
C ILE A 94 11.38 5.10 -22.46
N TRP A 95 10.58 5.51 -21.49
CA TRP A 95 10.64 5.00 -20.12
C TRP A 95 9.63 3.88 -19.94
N SER A 96 10.03 2.80 -19.30
CA SER A 96 9.15 1.70 -18.90
C SER A 96 9.48 1.20 -17.49
N PHE A 97 8.48 0.63 -16.79
CA PHE A 97 8.75 -0.09 -15.55
C PHE A 97 9.48 -1.40 -15.83
N THR A 98 10.44 -1.78 -14.97
CA THR A 98 11.18 -3.04 -15.14
C THR A 98 10.38 -4.27 -14.72
N GLY A 99 9.29 -4.12 -13.98
CA GLY A 99 8.40 -5.18 -13.53
C GLY A 99 7.02 -5.10 -14.17
N THR A 100 6.30 -6.22 -14.13
CA THR A 100 4.90 -6.30 -14.56
C THR A 100 3.98 -6.40 -13.36
N ASN A 101 2.73 -5.92 -13.47
CA ASN A 101 1.71 -5.98 -12.42
C ASN A 101 2.16 -5.39 -11.06
N ILE A 102 2.89 -4.30 -11.10
CA ILE A 102 3.38 -3.62 -9.90
C ILE A 102 2.22 -2.89 -9.24
N ILE A 103 1.72 -3.39 -8.10
CA ILE A 103 0.74 -2.67 -7.28
C ILE A 103 1.49 -1.72 -6.35
N PRO A 104 1.32 -0.40 -6.52
CA PRO A 104 2.02 0.57 -5.67
C PRO A 104 1.44 0.59 -4.26
N THR A 105 2.32 0.60 -3.24
CA THR A 105 1.97 0.58 -1.82
C THR A 105 2.42 1.86 -1.12
N VAL A 106 1.78 2.17 0.02
CA VAL A 106 2.04 3.42 0.78
C VAL A 106 3.51 3.52 1.24
N ASN A 107 4.10 2.41 1.66
CA ASN A 107 5.46 2.38 2.23
C ASN A 107 6.53 1.92 1.22
N SER A 108 6.26 1.99 -0.07
CA SER A 108 7.23 1.58 -1.08
C SER A 108 8.48 2.45 -1.04
N LYS A 109 9.65 1.80 -1.15
CA LYS A 109 10.96 2.47 -1.25
C LYS A 109 11.27 2.97 -2.67
N GLY A 110 10.39 2.71 -3.62
CA GLY A 110 10.51 3.11 -5.01
C GLY A 110 10.37 1.95 -5.98
N TYR A 111 10.26 2.31 -7.24
CA TYR A 111 10.06 1.39 -8.36
C TYR A 111 11.13 1.62 -9.41
N GLN A 112 11.67 0.53 -9.96
CA GLN A 112 12.67 0.63 -11.00
C GLN A 112 12.04 0.90 -12.35
N VAL A 113 12.59 1.87 -13.07
CA VAL A 113 12.27 2.21 -14.44
C VAL A 113 13.52 2.16 -15.29
N VAL A 114 13.37 1.81 -16.55
CA VAL A 114 14.43 1.76 -17.53
C VAL A 114 14.12 2.72 -18.68
N PHE A 115 15.10 3.51 -19.05
CA PHE A 115 15.08 4.26 -20.31
C PHE A 115 15.69 3.41 -21.41
N THR A 116 14.97 3.22 -22.49
CA THR A 116 15.42 2.55 -23.70
C THR A 116 15.56 3.59 -24.80
N PRO A 117 16.80 3.92 -25.23
CA PRO A 117 17.03 4.85 -26.32
C PRO A 117 16.46 4.30 -27.64
N ASP A 118 15.94 5.19 -28.50
CA ASP A 118 15.56 4.84 -29.87
C ASP A 118 16.78 4.38 -30.67
N ASP A 119 17.94 5.00 -30.44
CA ASP A 119 19.23 4.59 -31.00
C ASP A 119 19.90 3.53 -30.10
N ALA A 120 19.33 2.34 -30.08
CA ALA A 120 19.84 1.21 -29.30
C ALA A 120 21.16 0.63 -29.84
N ASP A 121 21.58 1.02 -31.04
CA ASP A 121 22.84 0.59 -31.63
C ASP A 121 24.01 1.33 -30.97
N ASN A 122 23.87 2.62 -30.72
CA ASN A 122 24.92 3.47 -30.17
C ASN A 122 24.82 3.72 -28.66
N TYR A 123 23.67 3.47 -28.05
CA TYR A 123 23.45 3.74 -26.63
C TYR A 123 23.00 2.53 -25.83
N ASN A 124 23.47 2.44 -24.60
CA ASN A 124 22.98 1.49 -23.61
C ASN A 124 21.64 1.98 -22.99
N THR A 125 20.85 1.06 -22.49
CA THR A 125 19.72 1.38 -21.59
C THR A 125 20.25 1.91 -20.26
N VAL A 126 19.43 2.70 -19.55
CA VAL A 126 19.78 3.18 -18.20
C VAL A 126 18.61 2.99 -17.25
N THR A 127 18.89 2.40 -16.09
CA THR A 127 17.88 2.14 -15.05
C THR A 127 17.96 3.19 -13.95
N ARG A 128 16.80 3.61 -13.44
CA ARG A 128 16.64 4.50 -12.30
C ARG A 128 15.53 4.01 -11.37
N THR A 129 15.55 4.52 -10.15
CA THR A 129 14.46 4.30 -9.20
C THR A 129 13.66 5.59 -9.08
N ILE A 130 12.33 5.48 -9.22
CA ILE A 130 11.39 6.58 -9.00
C ILE A 130 10.50 6.26 -7.80
N THR A 131 9.98 7.29 -7.13
CA THR A 131 9.02 7.14 -6.06
C THR A 131 7.62 7.48 -6.56
N VAL A 132 6.64 6.71 -6.10
CA VAL A 132 5.22 6.98 -6.32
C VAL A 132 4.60 7.26 -4.96
N LYS A 133 4.01 8.43 -4.79
CA LYS A 133 3.30 8.78 -3.57
C LYS A 133 1.94 8.08 -3.56
N VAL A 134 1.73 7.23 -2.56
CA VAL A 134 0.49 6.46 -2.37
C VAL A 134 -0.09 6.81 -1.01
N THR A 135 -1.38 7.14 -0.96
CA THR A 135 -2.13 7.36 0.28
C THR A 135 -2.93 6.11 0.64
N LYS A 136 -3.23 5.97 1.94
CA LYS A 136 -4.03 4.82 2.41
C LYS A 136 -5.45 4.91 1.88
N ALA A 137 -5.99 3.77 1.46
CA ALA A 137 -7.41 3.66 1.14
C ALA A 137 -8.24 3.53 2.42
N THR A 138 -9.47 4.02 2.38
CA THR A 138 -10.42 3.89 3.49
C THR A 138 -11.48 2.84 3.15
N PRO A 139 -11.54 1.73 3.91
CA PRO A 139 -12.54 0.69 3.70
C PRO A 139 -13.97 1.19 3.92
N VAL A 140 -14.91 0.56 3.25
CA VAL A 140 -16.36 0.70 3.50
C VAL A 140 -16.82 -0.48 4.36
N ILE A 141 -17.66 -0.23 5.37
CA ILE A 141 -18.31 -1.30 6.13
C ILE A 141 -19.45 -1.88 5.30
N ALA A 142 -19.18 -2.97 4.61
CA ALA A 142 -20.14 -3.67 3.76
C ALA A 142 -21.24 -4.36 4.60
N GLN A 143 -20.86 -4.89 5.76
CA GLN A 143 -21.78 -5.49 6.71
C GLN A 143 -21.33 -5.17 8.14
N LYS A 144 -22.22 -4.62 8.94
CA LYS A 144 -21.94 -4.39 10.37
C LYS A 144 -21.86 -5.73 11.11
N PRO A 145 -20.96 -5.86 12.09
CA PRO A 145 -20.94 -7.03 12.95
C PRO A 145 -22.17 -7.08 13.85
N THR A 146 -22.46 -8.25 14.39
CA THR A 146 -23.52 -8.47 15.40
C THR A 146 -22.87 -8.52 16.78
N ALA A 147 -23.43 -7.76 17.74
CA ALA A 147 -23.00 -7.77 19.12
C ALA A 147 -23.74 -8.83 19.93
N GLY A 148 -23.01 -9.62 20.73
CA GLY A 148 -23.56 -10.52 21.71
C GLY A 148 -24.31 -9.73 22.80
N ALA A 149 -25.48 -10.25 23.29
CA ALA A 149 -26.24 -9.59 24.33
C ALA A 149 -25.45 -9.56 25.67
N LEU A 150 -25.61 -8.48 26.42
CA LEU A 150 -25.07 -8.30 27.77
C LEU A 150 -26.15 -8.50 28.82
N THR A 151 -25.74 -8.86 30.04
CA THR A 151 -26.55 -8.74 31.25
C THR A 151 -26.19 -7.44 31.96
N TYR A 152 -27.15 -6.77 32.57
CA TYR A 152 -26.95 -5.54 33.35
C TYR A 152 -25.74 -5.67 34.28
N GLY A 153 -24.85 -4.69 34.27
CA GLY A 153 -23.59 -4.67 35.02
C GLY A 153 -22.37 -5.17 34.25
N GLN A 154 -22.54 -5.84 33.12
CA GLN A 154 -21.43 -6.24 32.25
C GLN A 154 -20.94 -5.05 31.40
N LYS A 155 -19.68 -5.14 30.95
CA LYS A 155 -19.02 -4.16 30.10
C LYS A 155 -19.15 -4.55 28.62
N LEU A 156 -18.94 -3.60 27.72
CA LEU A 156 -18.86 -3.88 26.28
C LEU A 156 -17.77 -4.91 25.93
N SER A 157 -16.67 -4.98 26.73
CA SER A 157 -15.65 -6.02 26.58
C SER A 157 -16.19 -7.46 26.71
N ASP A 158 -17.32 -7.64 27.41
CA ASP A 158 -17.92 -8.95 27.66
C ASP A 158 -18.84 -9.37 26.50
N SER A 159 -19.12 -8.45 25.57
CA SER A 159 -19.91 -8.71 24.35
C SER A 159 -18.99 -9.03 23.19
N THR A 160 -19.09 -10.24 22.65
CA THR A 160 -18.39 -10.63 21.43
C THR A 160 -19.03 -9.99 20.21
N LEU A 161 -18.18 -9.48 19.30
CA LEU A 161 -18.58 -9.05 17.97
C LEU A 161 -18.38 -10.20 16.99
N THR A 162 -19.43 -10.59 16.27
CA THR A 162 -19.40 -11.70 15.31
C THR A 162 -19.85 -11.26 13.93
N GLY A 163 -19.28 -11.87 12.88
CA GLY A 163 -19.56 -11.48 11.51
C GLY A 163 -18.99 -10.09 11.22
N GLY A 164 -19.68 -9.39 10.31
CA GLY A 164 -19.19 -8.10 9.82
C GLY A 164 -18.21 -8.26 8.67
N LYS A 165 -18.27 -7.33 7.72
CA LYS A 165 -17.40 -7.30 6.55
C LYS A 165 -17.05 -5.87 6.20
N ALA A 166 -15.82 -5.67 5.80
CA ALA A 166 -15.35 -4.44 5.18
C ALA A 166 -14.89 -4.72 3.76
N ALA A 167 -15.03 -3.77 2.87
CA ALA A 167 -14.70 -3.91 1.46
C ALA A 167 -14.04 -2.67 0.90
N TYR A 168 -13.38 -2.81 -0.25
CA TYR A 168 -12.74 -1.73 -0.96
C TYR A 168 -13.77 -0.91 -1.74
N GLN A 169 -13.80 0.39 -1.52
CA GLN A 169 -14.62 1.42 -2.20
C GLN A 169 -16.15 1.25 -2.10
N THR A 170 -16.68 0.06 -2.32
CA THR A 170 -18.12 -0.22 -2.29
C THR A 170 -18.43 -1.45 -1.44
N ALA A 171 -19.68 -1.59 -1.00
CA ALA A 171 -20.11 -2.74 -0.20
C ALA A 171 -19.93 -4.09 -0.93
N ASP A 172 -20.01 -4.09 -2.25
CA ASP A 172 -19.81 -5.27 -3.11
C ASP A 172 -18.36 -5.37 -3.62
N GLY A 173 -17.45 -4.50 -3.13
CA GLY A 173 -16.04 -4.48 -3.50
C GLY A 173 -15.27 -5.67 -2.93
N THR A 174 -13.97 -5.74 -3.27
CA THR A 174 -13.08 -6.77 -2.73
C THR A 174 -13.06 -6.71 -1.20
N GLU A 175 -13.32 -7.85 -0.54
CA GLU A 175 -13.31 -7.96 0.91
C GLU A 175 -11.92 -7.65 1.48
N ILE A 176 -11.91 -6.79 2.51
CA ILE A 176 -10.69 -6.42 3.25
C ILE A 176 -10.72 -7.17 4.58
N THR A 177 -9.72 -8.02 4.79
CA THR A 177 -9.57 -8.75 6.06
C THR A 177 -9.20 -7.83 7.20
N GLY A 178 -9.75 -8.09 8.39
CA GLY A 178 -9.48 -7.28 9.58
C GLY A 178 -10.32 -7.73 10.76
N THR A 179 -10.34 -6.90 11.82
CA THR A 179 -11.05 -7.19 13.07
C THR A 179 -11.93 -6.03 13.49
N PHE A 180 -13.09 -6.34 14.04
CA PHE A 180 -13.98 -5.39 14.70
C PHE A 180 -13.75 -5.40 16.21
N ALA A 181 -13.67 -4.23 16.82
CA ALA A 181 -13.53 -4.10 18.27
C ALA A 181 -14.32 -2.89 18.79
N TRP A 182 -14.85 -2.99 20.00
CA TRP A 182 -15.46 -1.85 20.68
C TRP A 182 -14.41 -0.77 20.91
N LYS A 183 -14.70 0.48 20.54
CA LYS A 183 -13.80 1.61 20.70
C LYS A 183 -13.60 1.97 22.20
N ASN A 184 -14.67 1.86 22.98
CA ASN A 184 -14.65 2.00 24.43
C ASN A 184 -15.17 0.73 25.11
N SER A 185 -14.33 -0.29 25.19
CA SER A 185 -14.68 -1.62 25.72
C SER A 185 -15.02 -1.62 27.22
N SER A 186 -14.61 -0.60 27.98
CA SER A 186 -14.88 -0.46 29.41
C SER A 186 -16.26 0.11 29.75
N SER A 187 -16.99 0.63 28.76
CA SER A 187 -18.35 1.16 28.95
C SER A 187 -19.31 0.08 29.44
N THR A 188 -20.18 0.44 30.39
CA THR A 188 -21.18 -0.44 31.00
C THR A 188 -22.58 0.03 30.58
N PRO A 189 -23.17 -0.57 29.54
CA PRO A 189 -24.52 -0.21 29.08
C PRO A 189 -25.59 -0.55 30.12
N THR A 190 -26.64 0.27 30.19
CA THR A 190 -27.79 0.04 31.07
C THR A 190 -28.94 -0.61 30.30
N ALA A 191 -29.93 -1.15 31.04
CA ALA A 191 -31.15 -1.68 30.42
C ALA A 191 -31.95 -0.61 29.64
N ALA A 192 -31.85 0.66 30.03
CA ALA A 192 -32.45 1.79 29.33
C ALA A 192 -31.79 2.04 27.97
N ASP A 193 -30.49 1.72 27.81
CA ASP A 193 -29.72 1.86 26.59
C ASP A 193 -29.97 0.71 25.60
N SER A 194 -30.59 -0.37 26.06
CA SER A 194 -30.82 -1.58 25.25
C SER A 194 -31.53 -1.25 23.92
N LYS A 195 -30.86 -1.57 22.81
CA LYS A 195 -31.31 -1.33 21.42
C LYS A 195 -31.62 0.14 21.07
N LYS A 196 -31.18 1.09 21.89
CA LYS A 196 -31.44 2.52 21.69
C LYS A 196 -30.14 3.32 21.54
N THR A 197 -29.20 3.09 22.45
CA THR A 197 -27.91 3.78 22.45
C THR A 197 -26.94 3.09 21.50
N GLU A 198 -26.29 3.86 20.64
CA GLU A 198 -25.26 3.39 19.73
C GLU A 198 -23.87 3.54 20.37
N TYR A 199 -23.07 2.52 20.22
CA TYR A 199 -21.68 2.45 20.67
C TYR A 199 -20.73 2.33 19.49
N ASP A 200 -19.61 3.03 19.55
CA ASP A 200 -18.61 3.04 18.49
C ASP A 200 -17.85 1.70 18.44
N VAL A 201 -17.70 1.19 17.24
CA VAL A 201 -16.93 -0.01 16.88
C VAL A 201 -15.95 0.37 15.81
N THR A 202 -14.68 0.03 15.99
CA THR A 202 -13.62 0.24 15.02
C THR A 202 -13.32 -1.05 14.27
N PHE A 203 -13.36 -0.99 12.94
CA PHE A 203 -12.75 -1.98 12.07
C PHE A 203 -11.28 -1.63 11.86
N THR A 204 -10.40 -2.56 12.18
CA THR A 204 -8.96 -2.43 11.95
C THR A 204 -8.54 -3.41 10.87
N PRO A 205 -8.14 -2.94 9.68
CA PRO A 205 -7.64 -3.81 8.61
C PRO A 205 -6.39 -4.58 9.05
N SER A 206 -6.20 -5.79 8.54
CA SER A 206 -4.97 -6.57 8.73
C SER A 206 -3.79 -5.89 8.04
N ASP A 207 -4.00 -5.33 6.85
CA ASP A 207 -3.04 -4.49 6.13
C ASP A 207 -3.18 -3.03 6.58
N LYS A 208 -2.54 -2.71 7.71
CA LYS A 208 -2.52 -1.37 8.30
C LYS A 208 -1.64 -0.39 7.53
N ASP A 209 -0.78 -0.88 6.66
CA ASP A 209 0.12 -0.05 5.87
C ASP A 209 -0.63 0.63 4.74
N ASN A 210 -1.54 -0.07 4.08
CA ASN A 210 -2.26 0.41 2.91
C ASN A 210 -3.69 0.86 3.18
N TYR A 211 -4.27 0.51 4.35
CA TYR A 211 -5.65 0.88 4.69
C TYR A 211 -5.76 1.66 5.99
N ASN A 212 -6.73 2.56 6.04
CA ASN A 212 -7.16 3.24 7.25
C ASN A 212 -8.08 2.35 8.09
N ALA A 213 -8.05 2.50 9.42
CA ALA A 213 -9.12 2.00 10.26
C ALA A 213 -10.40 2.83 10.02
N VAL A 214 -11.58 2.21 10.19
CA VAL A 214 -12.86 2.87 10.00
C VAL A 214 -13.81 2.56 11.15
N ASP A 215 -14.53 3.58 11.62
CA ASP A 215 -15.50 3.44 12.69
C ASP A 215 -16.91 3.18 12.15
N THR A 216 -17.68 2.42 12.91
CA THR A 216 -19.12 2.24 12.72
C THR A 216 -19.81 2.25 14.08
N LYS A 217 -21.13 2.20 14.08
CA LYS A 217 -21.92 2.21 15.31
C LYS A 217 -22.84 1.00 15.36
N LEU A 218 -22.99 0.43 16.57
CA LEU A 218 -23.87 -0.67 16.85
C LEU A 218 -24.71 -0.38 18.09
N THR A 219 -25.95 -0.85 18.08
CA THR A 219 -26.76 -0.99 19.30
C THR A 219 -26.51 -2.36 19.92
N ILE A 220 -26.71 -2.46 21.23
CA ILE A 220 -26.55 -3.72 21.96
C ILE A 220 -27.81 -4.05 22.76
N THR A 221 -28.10 -5.34 22.93
CA THR A 221 -29.15 -5.81 23.82
C THR A 221 -28.60 -5.97 25.22
N VAL A 222 -29.25 -5.36 26.22
CA VAL A 222 -28.93 -5.52 27.64
C VAL A 222 -30.08 -6.17 28.35
N ASN A 223 -29.87 -7.37 28.85
CA ASN A 223 -30.84 -8.14 29.63
C ASN A 223 -30.81 -7.70 31.09
N LYS A 224 -31.91 -7.86 31.79
CA LYS A 224 -31.95 -7.65 33.25
C LYS A 224 -31.08 -8.70 33.96
N ALA A 225 -30.37 -8.28 34.97
CA ALA A 225 -29.70 -9.22 35.86
C ALA A 225 -30.75 -9.95 36.73
N ALA A 226 -30.53 -11.22 36.97
CA ALA A 226 -31.31 -11.92 37.97
C ALA A 226 -30.89 -11.43 39.36
N GLN A 227 -31.83 -10.96 40.13
CA GLN A 227 -31.60 -10.75 41.58
C GLN A 227 -31.94 -12.05 42.32
N ALA A 228 -31.01 -12.49 43.13
CA ALA A 228 -31.32 -13.47 44.17
C ALA A 228 -31.87 -12.68 45.35
N PRO A 229 -33.17 -12.79 45.65
CA PRO A 229 -33.71 -12.14 46.82
C PRO A 229 -33.06 -12.75 48.08
N ASN A 230 -32.69 -11.90 49.01
CA ASN A 230 -32.35 -12.38 50.36
C ASN A 230 -33.62 -12.89 50.97
N MET A 231 -33.82 -14.21 50.99
CA MET A 231 -35.03 -14.83 51.58
C MET A 231 -35.08 -14.43 53.08
N PRO A 232 -36.22 -13.93 53.57
CA PRO A 232 -36.37 -13.68 55.00
C PRO A 232 -36.18 -15.00 55.78
N GLN A 233 -35.49 -14.92 56.90
CA GLN A 233 -35.39 -16.10 57.77
C GLN A 233 -36.77 -16.47 58.27
N ALA A 234 -37.06 -17.78 58.22
CA ALA A 234 -38.32 -18.28 58.75
C ALA A 234 -38.43 -17.96 60.22
N GLU A 235 -39.47 -17.21 60.60
CA GLU A 235 -39.83 -16.99 61.98
C GLU A 235 -40.54 -18.30 62.47
N MET A 236 -40.00 -18.89 63.57
CA MET A 236 -40.62 -20.08 64.16
C MET A 236 -41.87 -19.66 64.92
N ALA A 237 -43.03 -20.07 64.43
CA ALA A 237 -44.27 -19.94 65.18
C ALA A 237 -44.58 -21.27 65.86
N PRO A 238 -45.00 -21.27 67.15
CA PRO A 238 -45.47 -22.50 67.83
C PRO A 238 -46.65 -23.12 67.09
N ALA A 239 -46.69 -24.45 67.03
CA ALA A 239 -47.82 -25.15 66.47
C ALA A 239 -49.14 -24.70 67.20
N HIS A 240 -50.22 -24.51 66.44
CA HIS A 240 -51.51 -23.99 66.90
C HIS A 240 -51.52 -22.50 67.35
N SER A 241 -50.48 -21.70 66.96
CA SER A 241 -50.54 -20.24 67.12
C SER A 241 -51.62 -19.66 66.18
N THR A 242 -52.22 -18.55 66.56
CA THR A 242 -53.17 -17.81 65.74
C THR A 242 -52.47 -16.94 64.65
N LYS A 243 -51.13 -16.96 64.62
CA LYS A 243 -50.34 -16.21 63.62
C LYS A 243 -50.54 -16.79 62.22
N LYS A 244 -50.89 -15.93 61.33
CA LYS A 244 -50.92 -16.20 59.88
C LYS A 244 -49.56 -15.92 59.23
N VAL A 245 -49.29 -16.51 58.10
CA VAL A 245 -48.06 -16.24 57.33
C VAL A 245 -47.88 -14.73 57.04
N GLY A 246 -48.99 -14.02 56.80
CA GLY A 246 -48.99 -12.57 56.63
C GLY A 246 -48.58 -11.72 57.84
N ASP A 247 -48.62 -12.33 59.06
CA ASP A 247 -48.21 -11.66 60.31
C ASP A 247 -46.69 -11.75 60.53
N ILE A 248 -45.95 -12.42 59.64
CA ILE A 248 -44.51 -12.55 59.71
C ILE A 248 -43.89 -11.21 59.26
N THR A 249 -43.02 -10.61 60.14
CA THR A 249 -42.30 -9.40 59.83
C THR A 249 -41.27 -9.68 58.74
N LEU A 250 -41.37 -8.96 57.66
CA LEU A 250 -40.37 -9.01 56.60
C LEU A 250 -39.19 -8.07 56.91
N PRO A 251 -37.99 -8.36 56.41
CA PRO A 251 -36.85 -7.44 56.50
C PRO A 251 -37.16 -6.09 55.82
N ASP A 252 -36.45 -5.04 56.20
CA ASP A 252 -36.58 -3.71 55.63
C ASP A 252 -36.50 -3.73 54.08
N GLY A 253 -37.43 -3.06 53.46
CA GLY A 253 -37.53 -3.02 51.98
C GLY A 253 -38.33 -4.15 51.36
N TRP A 254 -38.90 -5.12 52.13
CA TRP A 254 -39.76 -6.19 51.67
C TRP A 254 -41.19 -5.96 52.09
N ASN A 255 -42.12 -6.26 51.17
CA ASN A 255 -43.56 -6.22 51.40
C ASN A 255 -44.21 -7.50 50.92
N TRP A 256 -45.21 -8.01 51.64
CA TRP A 256 -46.06 -9.08 51.15
C TRP A 256 -46.81 -8.60 49.92
N GLN A 257 -46.73 -9.34 48.85
CA GLN A 257 -47.63 -9.13 47.73
C GLN A 257 -48.99 -9.67 48.11
N GLU A 258 -50.01 -8.80 48.15
CA GLU A 258 -51.38 -9.28 48.29
C GLU A 258 -51.71 -10.24 47.12
N ALA A 259 -52.21 -11.42 47.45
CA ALA A 259 -52.73 -12.28 46.43
C ALA A 259 -53.93 -11.58 45.76
N ASP A 260 -53.89 -11.48 44.44
CA ASP A 260 -55.01 -10.97 43.67
C ASP A 260 -56.26 -11.68 44.09
N LYS A 261 -57.20 -10.92 44.62
CA LYS A 261 -58.53 -11.41 44.90
C LYS A 261 -59.25 -11.45 43.54
N ASP A 262 -59.30 -12.63 42.93
CA ASP A 262 -60.29 -12.92 41.92
C ASP A 262 -61.69 -13.03 42.54
#